data_84241c90f73a37f0c2ca08d3d28a6495
#
_entry.id   84241c90f73a37f0c2ca08d3d28a6495
#
_cell.length_a   1.000
_cell.length_b   1.000
_cell.length_c   1.000
_cell.angle_alpha   90.00
_cell.angle_beta   90.00
_cell.angle_gamma   90.00
#
_symmetry.space_group_name_H-M   'P 1'
#
loop_
_entity.id
_entity.type
_entity.pdbx_description
1 polymer ?
#
loop_
_entity_poly.entity_id
_entity_poly.type
_entity_poly.pdbx_seq_one_letter_code
_entity_poly.pdbx_strand_id
1 'polypeptide(L)'
;MSEDPPSIRARRRHGAGPGSVPSEAGSRGGHRTSQPSRAGRNLPAAIGVGVGLLVIVLVGLFFMPSAFVALIAAFAVLGSWEVSRALTVKDIHAPQPPLYAGAAVMPFAAFYGGLEALCFALVAPAVAILVYACLEPARNAARRVMSGVFVLAWVPLFISFALLLLDEPNGAFKVATMLLLVVANDTFGYLVGVLFGRHPMAPKISPKKSWEGFAGS
;
A
#
# COMPACT_ATOMS: atom_id res chain seq x y z
N MET A 1 -22.26 67.85 12.11
CA MET A 1 -22.04 67.60 13.54
C MET A 1 -21.04 66.46 13.53
N SER A 2 -19.68 66.77 13.31
CA SER A 2 -18.76 67.20 14.35
C SER A 2 -18.69 66.09 15.41
N GLU A 3 -17.65 65.30 15.57
CA GLU A 3 -16.28 65.72 15.99
C GLU A 3 -15.27 64.57 15.81
N ASP A 4 -14.10 64.97 15.43
CA ASP A 4 -12.85 64.22 15.33
C ASP A 4 -12.04 64.33 16.67
N PRO A 5 -10.83 63.76 16.79
CA PRO A 5 -10.29 62.91 17.86
C PRO A 5 -9.44 63.66 18.91
N PRO A 6 -8.70 62.96 19.73
CA PRO A 6 -7.33 63.46 19.96
C PRO A 6 -6.20 62.41 19.98
N SER A 7 -5.17 62.76 19.26
CA SER A 7 -3.77 62.39 19.43
C SER A 7 -3.18 62.80 20.80
N ILE A 8 -2.22 62.06 21.37
CA ILE A 8 -1.14 62.61 22.25
C ILE A 8 -0.06 61.53 22.46
N ARG A 9 1.05 61.78 21.93
CA ARG A 9 2.38 62.23 22.45
C ARG A 9 3.39 61.15 22.84
N ALA A 10 4.44 61.25 22.12
CA ALA A 10 5.79 60.74 22.38
C ALA A 10 6.33 61.12 23.77
N ARG A 11 7.09 60.19 24.35
CA ARG A 11 8.16 60.57 25.31
C ARG A 11 9.43 59.79 25.01
N ARG A 12 10.37 60.50 24.43
CA ARG A 12 11.81 60.22 24.49
C ARG A 12 12.28 60.35 25.94
N ARG A 13 13.08 59.41 26.41
CA ARG A 13 14.18 59.80 27.34
C ARG A 13 15.42 58.94 27.05
N HIS A 14 16.48 59.72 26.91
CA HIS A 14 17.88 59.36 26.86
C HIS A 14 18.35 58.75 28.19
N GLY A 15 19.35 57.90 28.13
CA GLY A 15 20.16 57.46 29.25
C GLY A 15 21.35 56.67 28.77
N ALA A 16 22.50 57.33 28.73
CA ALA A 16 23.79 56.74 28.33
C ALA A 16 24.44 55.95 29.46
N GLY A 17 25.36 55.08 29.07
CA GLY A 17 26.40 54.55 29.95
C GLY A 17 27.05 53.25 29.49
N PRO A 18 28.37 53.18 29.33
CA PRO A 18 29.07 52.02 28.77
C PRO A 18 29.53 51.05 29.85
N GLY A 19 29.37 49.75 29.60
CA GLY A 19 29.92 48.68 30.43
C GLY A 19 30.36 47.53 29.56
N SER A 20 31.64 47.54 29.27
CA SER A 20 32.37 46.42 28.64
C SER A 20 32.39 45.21 29.55
N VAL A 21 31.94 44.05 29.08
CA VAL A 21 32.14 42.75 29.71
C VAL A 21 32.56 41.74 28.64
N PRO A 22 33.53 40.82 28.95
CA PRO A 22 34.29 40.12 27.95
C PRO A 22 33.53 38.95 27.29
N SER A 23 33.86 38.79 26.03
CA SER A 23 33.52 37.64 25.19
C SER A 23 34.00 36.32 25.82
N GLU A 24 33.09 35.52 26.34
CA GLU A 24 33.32 34.07 26.48
C GLU A 24 32.76 33.34 25.25
N ALA A 25 33.71 32.94 24.41
CA ALA A 25 33.48 32.03 23.30
C ALA A 25 33.09 30.61 23.83
N GLY A 26 31.82 30.43 24.13
CA GLY A 26 31.24 29.11 24.40
C GLY A 26 30.88 28.40 23.10
N SER A 27 31.83 27.67 22.55
CA SER A 27 31.63 26.67 21.51
C SER A 27 30.58 25.65 21.99
N ARG A 28 29.30 25.91 21.72
CA ARG A 28 28.28 24.86 21.78
C ARG A 28 28.32 24.06 20.49
N GLY A 29 29.23 23.09 20.45
CA GLY A 29 29.17 21.97 19.53
C GLY A 29 27.81 21.28 19.67
N GLY A 30 26.86 21.62 18.81
CA GLY A 30 25.63 20.89 18.66
C GLY A 30 25.96 19.48 18.22
N HIS A 31 26.00 18.53 19.16
CA HIS A 31 25.87 17.12 18.85
C HIS A 31 24.54 16.96 18.09
N ARG A 32 24.62 16.98 16.76
CA ARG A 32 23.62 16.36 15.93
C ARG A 32 23.69 14.87 16.27
N THR A 33 22.86 14.43 17.21
CA THR A 33 22.53 13.04 17.36
C THR A 33 21.89 12.63 16.04
N SER A 34 22.69 11.99 15.18
CA SER A 34 22.19 11.27 14.03
C SER A 34 21.21 10.23 14.57
N GLN A 35 19.89 10.51 14.46
CA GLN A 35 18.89 9.50 14.73
C GLN A 35 19.19 8.35 13.78
N PRO A 36 19.47 7.12 14.30
CA PRO A 36 19.67 5.97 13.44
C PRO A 36 18.39 5.79 12.61
N SER A 37 18.54 5.80 11.30
CA SER A 37 17.44 5.61 10.37
C SER A 37 16.71 4.33 10.73
N ARG A 38 15.42 4.41 11.04
CA ARG A 38 14.56 3.27 11.40
C ARG A 38 14.54 2.14 10.35
N ALA A 39 15.02 2.41 9.14
CA ALA A 39 15.09 1.44 8.04
C ALA A 39 16.17 0.35 8.20
N GLY A 40 17.24 0.59 8.98
CA GLY A 40 18.36 -0.37 9.10
C GLY A 40 18.21 -1.42 10.19
N ARG A 41 17.31 -1.23 11.15
CA ARG A 41 17.29 -2.05 12.38
C ARG A 41 16.52 -3.37 12.25
N ASN A 42 15.66 -3.54 11.26
CA ASN A 42 14.79 -4.72 11.10
C ASN A 42 14.90 -5.40 9.73
N LEU A 43 15.95 -5.10 8.95
CA LEU A 43 16.15 -5.72 7.63
C LEU A 43 16.24 -7.26 7.70
N PRO A 44 17.04 -7.88 8.62
CA PRO A 44 17.08 -9.34 8.73
C PRO A 44 15.73 -9.95 9.14
N ALA A 45 14.97 -9.28 9.99
CA ALA A 45 13.63 -9.74 10.35
C ALA A 45 12.67 -9.68 9.15
N ALA A 46 12.72 -8.61 8.35
CA ALA A 46 11.91 -8.49 7.15
C ALA A 46 12.25 -9.55 6.09
N ILE A 47 13.55 -9.82 5.90
CA ILE A 47 14.02 -10.90 5.00
C ILE A 47 13.53 -12.25 5.53
N GLY A 48 13.66 -12.53 6.83
CA GLY A 48 13.20 -13.77 7.45
C GLY A 48 11.70 -14.02 7.27
N VAL A 49 10.88 -12.98 7.47
CA VAL A 49 9.43 -13.05 7.24
C VAL A 49 9.11 -13.29 5.77
N GLY A 50 9.78 -12.58 4.85
CA GLY A 50 9.59 -12.74 3.41
C GLY A 50 9.95 -14.14 2.92
N VAL A 51 11.11 -14.67 3.33
CA VAL A 51 11.53 -16.04 3.01
C VAL A 51 10.57 -17.06 3.62
N GLY A 52 10.17 -16.89 4.89
CA GLY A 52 9.22 -17.77 5.55
C GLY A 52 7.88 -17.81 4.83
N LEU A 53 7.36 -16.66 4.41
CA LEU A 53 6.12 -16.58 3.63
C LEU A 53 6.27 -17.25 2.27
N LEU A 54 7.38 -17.03 1.56
CA LEU A 54 7.65 -17.68 0.28
C LEU A 54 7.69 -19.20 0.42
N VAL A 55 8.35 -19.72 1.47
CA VAL A 55 8.39 -21.17 1.75
C VAL A 55 6.99 -21.72 2.01
N ILE A 56 6.17 -21.04 2.83
CA ILE A 56 4.78 -21.45 3.10
C ILE A 56 3.97 -21.50 1.81
N VAL A 57 4.10 -20.49 0.96
CA VAL A 57 3.42 -20.42 -0.34
C VAL A 57 3.84 -21.58 -1.25
N LEU A 58 5.14 -21.84 -1.37
CA LEU A 58 5.65 -22.93 -2.23
C LEU A 58 5.29 -24.31 -1.69
N VAL A 59 5.36 -24.52 -0.39
CA VAL A 59 4.93 -25.79 0.24
C VAL A 59 3.43 -26.00 0.02
N GLY A 60 2.60 -24.98 0.22
CA GLY A 60 1.16 -25.06 -0.08
C GLY A 60 0.90 -25.39 -1.55
N LEU A 61 1.59 -24.71 -2.45
CA LEU A 61 1.44 -24.87 -3.90
C LEU A 61 1.76 -26.31 -4.38
N PHE A 62 2.84 -26.90 -3.89
CA PHE A 62 3.30 -28.21 -4.38
C PHE A 62 2.73 -29.40 -3.60
N PHE A 63 2.47 -29.26 -2.30
CA PHE A 63 2.11 -30.37 -1.43
C PHE A 63 0.67 -30.31 -0.91
N MET A 64 0.06 -29.12 -0.83
CA MET A 64 -1.25 -28.92 -0.23
C MET A 64 -2.10 -27.91 -1.03
N PRO A 65 -2.57 -28.25 -2.25
CA PRO A 65 -3.28 -27.31 -3.12
C PRO A 65 -4.49 -26.63 -2.47
N SER A 66 -5.27 -27.36 -1.67
CA SER A 66 -6.42 -26.77 -0.94
C SER A 66 -6.01 -25.74 0.11
N ALA A 67 -4.89 -25.97 0.80
CA ALA A 67 -4.34 -24.97 1.74
C ALA A 67 -3.79 -23.75 0.98
N PHE A 68 -3.21 -23.97 -0.19
CA PHE A 68 -2.78 -22.87 -1.06
C PHE A 68 -3.97 -22.02 -1.52
N VAL A 69 -5.08 -22.60 -1.94
CA VAL A 69 -6.32 -21.88 -2.29
C VAL A 69 -6.82 -21.05 -1.12
N ALA A 70 -6.86 -21.63 0.10
CA ALA A 70 -7.30 -20.91 1.29
C ALA A 70 -6.37 -19.73 1.60
N LEU A 71 -5.06 -19.89 1.42
CA LEU A 71 -4.07 -18.83 1.57
C LEU A 71 -4.28 -17.70 0.55
N ILE A 72 -4.53 -18.06 -0.73
CA ILE A 72 -4.84 -17.10 -1.78
C ILE A 72 -6.15 -16.35 -1.47
N ALA A 73 -7.17 -17.03 -0.96
CA ALA A 73 -8.43 -16.40 -0.54
C ALA A 73 -8.21 -15.41 0.61
N ALA A 74 -7.37 -15.77 1.58
CA ALA A 74 -6.99 -14.85 2.66
C ALA A 74 -6.29 -13.59 2.12
N PHE A 75 -5.34 -13.75 1.19
CA PHE A 75 -4.68 -12.61 0.53
C PHE A 75 -5.63 -11.77 -0.33
N ALA A 76 -6.59 -12.40 -1.01
CA ALA A 76 -7.61 -11.69 -1.78
C ALA A 76 -8.47 -10.79 -0.88
N VAL A 77 -8.90 -11.30 0.28
CA VAL A 77 -9.66 -10.53 1.26
C VAL A 77 -8.81 -9.41 1.88
N LEU A 78 -7.59 -9.73 2.32
CA LEU A 78 -6.67 -8.74 2.91
C LEU A 78 -6.31 -7.63 1.93
N GLY A 79 -5.97 -7.98 0.68
CA GLY A 79 -5.67 -6.99 -0.36
C GLY A 79 -6.89 -6.14 -0.71
N SER A 80 -8.09 -6.73 -0.78
CA SER A 80 -9.33 -5.98 -0.97
C SER A 80 -9.60 -5.02 0.18
N TRP A 81 -9.33 -5.44 1.41
CA TRP A 81 -9.43 -4.57 2.59
C TRP A 81 -8.44 -3.41 2.54
N GLU A 82 -7.17 -3.67 2.19
CA GLU A 82 -6.14 -2.63 2.06
C GLU A 82 -6.51 -1.59 1.00
N VAL A 83 -6.91 -2.04 -0.20
CA VAL A 83 -7.31 -1.13 -1.28
C VAL A 83 -8.57 -0.34 -0.88
N SER A 84 -9.58 -0.99 -0.29
CA SER A 84 -10.77 -0.31 0.21
C SER A 84 -10.42 0.75 1.25
N ARG A 85 -9.52 0.45 2.18
CA ARG A 85 -9.03 1.39 3.19
C ARG A 85 -8.26 2.57 2.56
N ALA A 86 -7.47 2.32 1.53
CA ALA A 86 -6.78 3.39 0.80
C ALA A 86 -7.78 4.34 0.10
N LEU A 87 -8.89 3.81 -0.41
CA LEU A 87 -9.94 4.61 -1.03
C LEU A 87 -10.69 5.49 -0.02
N THR A 88 -10.84 5.07 1.25
CA THR A 88 -11.50 5.89 2.29
C THR A 88 -10.76 7.20 2.58
N VAL A 89 -9.45 7.26 2.34
CA VAL A 89 -8.67 8.52 2.44
C VAL A 89 -9.18 9.58 1.46
N LYS A 90 -9.84 9.16 0.36
CA LYS A 90 -10.47 10.03 -0.64
C LYS A 90 -11.98 10.12 -0.47
N ASP A 91 -12.50 9.76 0.70
CA ASP A 91 -13.94 9.71 1.01
C ASP A 91 -14.73 8.80 0.05
N ILE A 92 -14.07 7.71 -0.40
CA ILE A 92 -14.69 6.69 -1.26
C ILE A 92 -14.87 5.41 -0.44
N HIS A 93 -16.14 5.05 -0.20
CA HIS A 93 -16.49 3.90 0.64
C HIS A 93 -17.13 2.80 -0.23
N ALA A 94 -16.38 1.74 -0.50
CA ALA A 94 -16.89 0.55 -1.17
C ALA A 94 -17.86 -0.22 -0.24
N PRO A 95 -18.91 -0.88 -0.78
CA PRO A 95 -19.76 -1.80 -0.02
C PRO A 95 -18.97 -3.01 0.46
N GLN A 96 -18.56 -3.00 1.73
CA GLN A 96 -17.62 -3.99 2.28
C GLN A 96 -18.17 -5.43 2.35
N PRO A 97 -19.41 -5.69 2.83
CA PRO A 97 -19.89 -7.07 3.00
C PRO A 97 -19.90 -7.87 1.69
N PRO A 98 -20.53 -7.42 0.59
CA PRO A 98 -20.53 -8.17 -0.65
C PRO A 98 -19.16 -8.22 -1.32
N LEU A 99 -18.32 -7.18 -1.13
CA LEU A 99 -16.96 -7.15 -1.65
C LEU A 99 -16.09 -8.25 -1.02
N TYR A 100 -16.08 -8.36 0.31
CA TYR A 100 -15.24 -9.36 0.98
C TYR A 100 -15.76 -10.77 0.81
N ALA A 101 -17.07 -10.96 0.74
CA ALA A 101 -17.66 -12.23 0.40
C ALA A 101 -17.22 -12.69 -1.01
N GLY A 102 -17.29 -11.79 -1.99
CA GLY A 102 -16.79 -12.05 -3.35
C GLY A 102 -15.29 -12.34 -3.36
N ALA A 103 -14.49 -11.54 -2.66
CA ALA A 103 -13.04 -11.75 -2.57
C ALA A 103 -12.66 -13.11 -1.96
N ALA A 104 -13.43 -13.59 -1.00
CA ALA A 104 -13.22 -14.91 -0.40
C ALA A 104 -13.61 -16.04 -1.34
N VAL A 105 -14.75 -15.91 -2.06
CA VAL A 105 -15.33 -17.00 -2.87
C VAL A 105 -14.61 -17.17 -4.21
N MET A 106 -14.14 -16.08 -4.85
CA MET A 106 -13.55 -16.13 -6.19
C MET A 106 -12.38 -17.10 -6.34
N PRO A 107 -11.40 -17.17 -5.41
CA PRO A 107 -10.32 -18.14 -5.50
C PRO A 107 -10.82 -19.60 -5.45
N PHE A 108 -11.77 -19.91 -4.59
CA PHE A 108 -12.36 -21.25 -4.53
C PHE A 108 -13.13 -21.58 -5.81
N ALA A 109 -13.90 -20.63 -6.34
CA ALA A 109 -14.61 -20.80 -7.59
C ALA A 109 -13.65 -21.08 -8.76
N ALA A 110 -12.55 -20.34 -8.84
CA ALA A 110 -11.52 -20.56 -9.85
C ALA A 110 -10.90 -21.94 -9.77
N PHE A 111 -10.57 -22.41 -8.56
CA PHE A 111 -9.88 -23.67 -8.35
C PHE A 111 -10.78 -24.91 -8.56
N TYR A 112 -12.01 -24.88 -8.03
CA TYR A 112 -12.92 -26.03 -8.08
C TYR A 112 -13.86 -26.04 -9.29
N GLY A 113 -14.13 -24.88 -9.88
CA GLY A 113 -15.12 -24.76 -10.96
C GLY A 113 -14.59 -24.07 -12.22
N GLY A 114 -13.29 -23.78 -12.26
CA GLY A 114 -12.64 -23.21 -13.44
C GLY A 114 -13.12 -21.80 -13.81
N LEU A 115 -12.95 -21.48 -15.09
CA LEU A 115 -13.26 -20.15 -15.61
C LEU A 115 -14.75 -19.79 -15.52
N GLU A 116 -15.63 -20.75 -15.77
CA GLU A 116 -17.09 -20.51 -15.71
C GLU A 116 -17.53 -20.12 -14.31
N ALA A 117 -17.10 -20.89 -13.29
CA ALA A 117 -17.41 -20.58 -11.90
C ALA A 117 -16.80 -19.25 -11.45
N LEU A 118 -15.59 -18.93 -11.91
CA LEU A 118 -14.97 -17.64 -11.64
C LEU A 118 -15.77 -16.48 -12.23
N CYS A 119 -16.31 -16.63 -13.45
CA CYS A 119 -17.19 -15.62 -14.05
C CYS A 119 -18.45 -15.40 -13.20
N PHE A 120 -19.10 -16.47 -12.73
CA PHE A 120 -20.24 -16.35 -11.83
C PHE A 120 -19.86 -15.74 -10.49
N ALA A 121 -18.70 -16.13 -9.93
CA ALA A 121 -18.17 -15.58 -8.69
C ALA A 121 -17.73 -14.10 -8.80
N LEU A 122 -17.52 -13.58 -10.00
CA LEU A 122 -17.31 -12.16 -10.26
C LEU A 122 -18.65 -11.42 -10.38
N VAL A 123 -19.59 -11.97 -11.18
CA VAL A 123 -20.85 -11.29 -11.47
C VAL A 123 -21.76 -11.22 -10.24
N ALA A 124 -21.88 -12.30 -9.47
CA ALA A 124 -22.77 -12.36 -8.32
C ALA A 124 -22.43 -11.31 -7.24
N PRO A 125 -21.20 -11.16 -6.77
CA PRO A 125 -20.86 -10.09 -5.81
C PRO A 125 -20.88 -8.70 -6.45
N ALA A 126 -20.62 -8.55 -7.76
CA ALA A 126 -20.79 -7.27 -8.44
C ALA A 126 -22.25 -6.80 -8.42
N VAL A 127 -23.19 -7.71 -8.69
CA VAL A 127 -24.63 -7.45 -8.54
C VAL A 127 -24.99 -7.18 -7.08
N ALA A 128 -24.46 -7.97 -6.15
CA ALA A 128 -24.69 -7.73 -4.72
C ALA A 128 -24.17 -6.36 -4.25
N ILE A 129 -23.03 -5.90 -4.76
CA ILE A 129 -22.49 -4.55 -4.53
C ILE A 129 -23.49 -3.48 -5.02
N LEU A 130 -24.05 -3.68 -6.22
CA LEU A 130 -25.05 -2.77 -6.79
C LEU A 130 -26.32 -2.74 -5.92
N VAL A 131 -26.87 -3.90 -5.60
CA VAL A 131 -28.07 -4.01 -4.75
C VAL A 131 -27.84 -3.39 -3.38
N TYR A 132 -26.71 -3.70 -2.74
CA TYR A 132 -26.36 -3.14 -1.44
C TYR A 132 -26.25 -1.62 -1.47
N ALA A 133 -25.66 -1.06 -2.53
CA ALA A 133 -25.56 0.38 -2.69
C ALA A 133 -26.92 1.06 -2.97
N CYS A 134 -27.87 0.34 -3.55
CA CYS A 134 -29.25 0.83 -3.75
C CYS A 134 -30.09 0.81 -2.45
N LEU A 135 -29.82 -0.15 -1.56
CA LEU A 135 -30.53 -0.28 -0.29
C LEU A 135 -30.06 0.76 0.76
N GLU A 136 -28.82 1.22 0.69
CA GLU A 136 -28.31 2.29 1.53
C GLU A 136 -28.51 3.65 0.85
N PRO A 137 -29.36 4.55 1.38
CA PRO A 137 -29.53 5.89 0.83
C PRO A 137 -28.30 6.75 1.09
N ALA A 138 -27.26 6.58 0.28
CA ALA A 138 -26.01 7.30 0.41
C ALA A 138 -25.80 8.29 -0.75
N ARG A 139 -25.34 9.48 -0.42
CA ARG A 139 -24.76 10.39 -1.41
C ARG A 139 -23.65 9.66 -2.17
N ASN A 140 -23.64 9.74 -3.50
CA ASN A 140 -22.63 9.13 -4.37
C ASN A 140 -22.71 7.59 -4.51
N ALA A 141 -23.89 6.99 -4.57
CA ALA A 141 -24.08 5.55 -4.79
C ALA A 141 -23.27 5.02 -6.00
N ALA A 142 -23.25 5.74 -7.12
CA ALA A 142 -22.46 5.35 -8.30
C ALA A 142 -20.96 5.22 -7.99
N ARG A 143 -20.38 6.16 -7.22
CA ARG A 143 -18.96 6.09 -6.84
C ARG A 143 -18.69 4.90 -5.94
N ARG A 144 -19.60 4.57 -5.04
CA ARG A 144 -19.49 3.38 -4.16
C ARG A 144 -19.53 2.08 -4.96
N VAL A 145 -20.47 1.96 -5.91
CA VAL A 145 -20.56 0.80 -6.81
C VAL A 145 -19.28 0.67 -7.64
N MET A 146 -18.85 1.75 -8.30
CA MET A 146 -17.65 1.75 -9.12
C MET A 146 -16.41 1.35 -8.32
N SER A 147 -16.26 1.85 -7.10
CA SER A 147 -15.13 1.48 -6.23
C SER A 147 -15.17 0.01 -5.80
N GLY A 148 -16.35 -0.50 -5.44
CA GLY A 148 -16.52 -1.90 -5.06
C GLY A 148 -16.22 -2.86 -6.21
N VAL A 149 -16.77 -2.59 -7.39
CA VAL A 149 -16.50 -3.37 -8.62
C VAL A 149 -15.04 -3.26 -9.04
N PHE A 150 -14.45 -2.07 -8.94
CA PHE A 150 -13.03 -1.89 -9.23
C PHE A 150 -12.14 -2.74 -8.31
N VAL A 151 -12.37 -2.71 -6.99
CA VAL A 151 -11.58 -3.51 -6.05
C VAL A 151 -11.79 -5.00 -6.30
N LEU A 152 -13.02 -5.43 -6.57
CA LEU A 152 -13.36 -6.81 -6.88
C LEU A 152 -12.64 -7.32 -8.13
N ALA A 153 -12.56 -6.51 -9.17
CA ALA A 153 -11.84 -6.85 -10.40
C ALA A 153 -10.32 -6.74 -10.23
N TRP A 154 -9.84 -5.74 -9.47
CA TRP A 154 -8.41 -5.46 -9.37
C TRP A 154 -7.64 -6.44 -8.48
N VAL A 155 -8.23 -6.92 -7.39
CA VAL A 155 -7.53 -7.79 -6.43
C VAL A 155 -7.99 -9.24 -6.55
N PRO A 156 -9.22 -9.62 -6.16
CA PRO A 156 -9.57 -11.04 -6.13
C PRO A 156 -9.65 -11.70 -7.51
N LEU A 157 -10.09 -10.96 -8.55
CA LEU A 157 -10.10 -11.52 -9.89
C LEU A 157 -8.70 -11.84 -10.39
N PHE A 158 -7.77 -10.86 -10.33
CA PHE A 158 -6.41 -11.07 -10.83
C PHE A 158 -5.67 -12.15 -10.05
N ILE A 159 -5.81 -12.21 -8.73
CA ILE A 159 -5.15 -13.26 -7.94
C ILE A 159 -5.75 -14.64 -8.21
N SER A 160 -7.05 -14.72 -8.56
CA SER A 160 -7.74 -15.98 -8.91
C SER A 160 -7.27 -16.57 -10.24
N PHE A 161 -6.74 -15.78 -11.17
CA PHE A 161 -6.13 -16.30 -12.39
C PHE A 161 -4.92 -17.21 -12.12
N ALA A 162 -4.20 -17.00 -11.04
CA ALA A 162 -3.12 -17.90 -10.64
C ALA A 162 -3.65 -19.32 -10.35
N LEU A 163 -4.90 -19.45 -9.87
CA LEU A 163 -5.52 -20.74 -9.59
C LEU A 163 -6.06 -21.41 -10.85
N LEU A 164 -6.51 -20.65 -11.85
CA LEU A 164 -6.81 -21.20 -13.17
C LEU A 164 -5.54 -21.72 -13.85
N LEU A 165 -4.41 -21.03 -13.68
CA LEU A 165 -3.13 -21.48 -14.21
C LEU A 165 -2.66 -22.78 -13.54
N LEU A 166 -3.07 -23.01 -12.29
CA LEU A 166 -2.74 -24.23 -11.55
C LEU A 166 -3.37 -25.49 -12.14
N ASP A 167 -4.54 -25.38 -12.78
CA ASP A 167 -5.24 -26.49 -13.44
C ASP A 167 -4.59 -26.92 -14.78
N GLU A 168 -3.71 -26.10 -15.34
CA GLU A 168 -2.99 -26.38 -16.57
C GLU A 168 -1.89 -27.44 -16.39
N PRO A 169 -1.46 -28.14 -17.46
CA PRO A 169 -0.31 -29.04 -17.42
C PRO A 169 0.92 -28.33 -16.84
N ASN A 170 1.52 -28.92 -15.80
CA ASN A 170 2.61 -28.32 -15.01
C ASN A 170 2.23 -26.99 -14.33
N GLY A 171 0.96 -26.80 -14.00
CA GLY A 171 0.43 -25.56 -13.44
C GLY A 171 1.16 -25.08 -12.20
N ALA A 172 1.49 -25.98 -11.26
CA ALA A 172 2.26 -25.63 -10.07
C ALA A 172 3.64 -24.99 -10.41
N PHE A 173 4.34 -25.51 -11.41
CA PHE A 173 5.60 -24.93 -11.88
C PHE A 173 5.40 -23.58 -12.56
N LYS A 174 4.33 -23.42 -13.34
CA LYS A 174 3.98 -22.13 -13.97
C LYS A 174 3.70 -21.07 -12.92
N VAL A 175 2.89 -21.39 -11.91
CA VAL A 175 2.57 -20.48 -10.81
C VAL A 175 3.82 -20.19 -9.98
N ALA A 176 4.64 -21.20 -9.65
CA ALA A 176 5.90 -20.99 -8.94
C ALA A 176 6.85 -20.08 -9.72
N THR A 177 6.99 -20.28 -11.02
CA THR A 177 7.83 -19.43 -11.88
C THR A 177 7.33 -17.99 -11.88
N MET A 178 6.02 -17.77 -12.03
CA MET A 178 5.42 -16.44 -11.97
C MET A 178 5.71 -15.75 -10.62
N LEU A 179 5.50 -16.46 -9.51
CA LEU A 179 5.77 -15.92 -8.17
C LEU A 179 7.26 -15.60 -7.97
N LEU A 180 8.14 -16.49 -8.40
CA LEU A 180 9.59 -16.28 -8.28
C LEU A 180 10.06 -15.10 -9.13
N LEU A 181 9.50 -14.93 -10.33
CA LEU A 181 9.80 -13.77 -11.18
C LEU A 181 9.39 -12.47 -10.51
N VAL A 182 8.18 -12.39 -9.91
CA VAL A 182 7.72 -11.21 -9.20
C VAL A 182 8.62 -10.90 -8.00
N VAL A 183 8.93 -11.93 -7.19
CA VAL A 183 9.82 -11.78 -6.03
C VAL A 183 11.22 -11.36 -6.45
N ALA A 184 11.75 -11.95 -7.52
CA ALA A 184 13.06 -11.60 -8.06
C ALA A 184 13.07 -10.14 -8.56
N ASN A 185 12.07 -9.74 -9.33
CA ASN A 185 11.91 -8.37 -9.82
C ASN A 185 11.96 -7.35 -8.68
N ASP A 186 11.14 -7.56 -7.64
CA ASP A 186 11.10 -6.65 -6.49
C ASP A 186 12.40 -6.67 -5.68
N THR A 187 12.99 -7.85 -5.49
CA THR A 187 14.21 -8.01 -4.72
C THR A 187 15.41 -7.36 -5.43
N PHE A 188 15.59 -7.65 -6.72
CA PHE A 188 16.69 -7.08 -7.49
C PHE A 188 16.50 -5.57 -7.71
N GLY A 189 15.29 -5.10 -7.99
CA GLY A 189 14.99 -3.67 -8.09
C GLY A 189 15.32 -2.92 -6.80
N TYR A 190 14.96 -3.50 -5.65
CA TYR A 190 15.33 -2.96 -4.34
C TYR A 190 16.84 -2.98 -4.10
N LEU A 191 17.50 -4.13 -4.34
CA LEU A 191 18.94 -4.31 -4.10
C LEU A 191 19.78 -3.36 -4.95
N VAL A 192 19.50 -3.30 -6.25
CA VAL A 192 20.20 -2.39 -7.18
C VAL A 192 19.91 -0.93 -6.81
N GLY A 193 18.67 -0.62 -6.44
CA GLY A 193 18.28 0.72 -6.00
C GLY A 193 19.03 1.17 -4.74
N VAL A 194 19.25 0.27 -3.77
CA VAL A 194 19.98 0.57 -2.54
C VAL A 194 21.49 0.67 -2.78
N LEU A 195 22.07 -0.22 -3.61
CA LEU A 195 23.52 -0.28 -3.83
C LEU A 195 24.00 0.78 -4.85
N PHE A 196 23.24 1.04 -5.89
CA PHE A 196 23.66 1.85 -7.03
C PHE A 196 22.77 3.07 -7.30
N GLY A 197 21.64 3.22 -6.59
CA GLY A 197 20.68 4.29 -6.81
C GLY A 197 21.26 5.68 -6.57
N ARG A 198 21.38 6.46 -7.64
CA ARG A 198 21.88 7.85 -7.63
C ARG A 198 20.86 8.84 -8.16
N HIS A 199 20.01 8.42 -9.10
CA HIS A 199 19.04 9.28 -9.78
C HIS A 199 17.62 8.96 -9.32
N PRO A 200 16.99 9.81 -8.48
CA PRO A 200 15.63 9.57 -8.02
C PRO A 200 14.64 9.68 -9.18
N MET A 201 13.78 8.66 -9.35
CA MET A 201 12.78 8.56 -10.43
C MET A 201 11.60 9.51 -10.22
N ALA A 202 11.12 9.62 -8.99
CA ALA A 202 9.95 10.44 -8.65
C ALA A 202 10.13 11.11 -7.27
N PRO A 203 10.95 12.17 -7.14
CA PRO A 203 11.30 12.77 -5.85
C PRO A 203 10.11 13.22 -5.00
N LYS A 204 9.04 13.69 -5.65
CA LYS A 204 7.82 14.19 -4.99
C LYS A 204 6.87 13.08 -4.51
N ILE A 205 6.91 11.89 -5.12
CA ILE A 205 5.98 10.79 -4.84
C ILE A 205 6.66 9.69 -4.04
N SER A 206 7.87 9.31 -4.44
CA SER A 206 8.67 8.28 -3.80
C SER A 206 10.17 8.61 -3.90
N PRO A 207 10.72 9.33 -2.92
CA PRO A 207 12.12 9.79 -2.96
C PRO A 207 13.14 8.65 -2.90
N LYS A 208 12.71 7.45 -2.52
CA LYS A 208 13.56 6.25 -2.42
C LYS A 208 13.66 5.43 -3.71
N LYS A 209 12.82 5.71 -4.73
CA LYS A 209 12.88 5.01 -6.01
C LYS A 209 13.89 5.67 -6.93
N SER A 210 14.80 4.87 -7.49
CA SER A 210 15.85 5.30 -8.41
C SER A 210 15.70 4.64 -9.79
N TRP A 211 16.22 5.30 -10.82
CA TRP A 211 16.26 4.75 -12.18
C TRP A 211 17.13 3.51 -12.28
N GLU A 212 18.22 3.46 -11.51
CA GLU A 212 19.10 2.29 -11.43
C GLU A 212 18.36 1.09 -10.83
N GLY A 213 17.56 1.32 -9.78
CA GLY A 213 16.71 0.28 -9.20
C GLY A 213 15.67 -0.24 -10.19
N PHE A 214 15.09 0.63 -11.00
CA PHE A 214 14.16 0.23 -12.06
C PHE A 214 14.85 -0.57 -13.17
N ALA A 215 16.06 -0.21 -13.55
CA ALA A 215 16.84 -0.97 -14.56
C ALA A 215 17.33 -2.32 -14.02
N GLY A 216 17.42 -2.50 -12.69
CA GLY A 216 17.79 -3.74 -12.05
C GLY A 216 16.64 -4.70 -11.79
N SER A 217 15.41 -4.28 -11.99
CA SER A 217 14.21 -5.11 -11.92
C SER A 217 13.81 -5.62 -13.29
#